data_9b1ef545e517edd037af942258a81489
#
_entry.id   9b1ef545e517edd037af942258a81489
#
_cell.length_a   1.000
_cell.length_b   1.000
_cell.length_c   1.000
_cell.angle_alpha   90.00
_cell.angle_beta   90.00
_cell.angle_gamma   90.00
#
_symmetry.space_group_name_H-M   'P 1'
#
loop_
_entity.id
_entity.type
_entity.pdbx_description
1 polymer ?
#
loop_
_entity_poly.entity_id
_entity_poly.type
_entity_poly.pdbx_seq_one_letter_code
_entity_poly.pdbx_strand_id
1 'polypeptide(L)'
;MDNTSVQGTYADNFAIRCTEPVLTTNPATNAKYYIYNNYINGYYNGITTKLTFQSTITDNEVHMRPDNTNVWPAHFHSGIFIEATNDNLVTKNLVDMPSSNPLQWWHYGIFTAGSTTPKIKCNSTNYVGVGIIANGLNNTT
;
A
#
# COMPACT_ATOMS: atom_id res chain seq x y z
N MET A 1 -9.94 -0.38 15.66
CA MET A 1 -8.60 -0.82 16.10
C MET A 1 -7.93 0.36 16.77
N ASP A 2 -7.46 0.17 17.98
CA ASP A 2 -6.75 1.20 18.72
C ASP A 2 -5.38 1.41 18.08
N ASN A 3 -5.08 2.62 17.68
CA ASN A 3 -3.88 2.98 16.90
C ASN A 3 -2.69 3.22 17.85
N THR A 4 -2.40 2.26 18.71
CA THR A 4 -1.22 2.34 19.55
C THR A 4 0.03 2.17 18.70
N SER A 5 0.85 3.20 18.66
CA SER A 5 2.13 3.22 17.96
C SER A 5 3.06 2.11 18.48
N VAL A 6 3.12 1.00 17.76
CA VAL A 6 4.19 0.03 17.96
C VAL A 6 5.44 0.60 17.29
N GLN A 7 6.40 1.04 18.07
CA GLN A 7 7.74 1.34 17.56
C GLN A 7 8.42 0.01 17.20
N GLY A 8 8.16 -0.46 15.97
CA GLY A 8 8.91 -1.56 15.38
C GLY A 8 10.17 -1.04 14.67
N THR A 9 11.10 -1.93 14.43
CA THR A 9 12.23 -1.69 13.52
C THR A 9 11.70 -1.25 12.15
N TYR A 10 12.42 -0.36 11.48
CA TYR A 10 12.00 0.32 10.24
C TYR A 10 11.36 -0.56 9.16
N ALA A 11 11.68 -1.86 9.12
CA ALA A 11 11.20 -2.79 8.10
C ALA A 11 9.76 -3.27 8.29
N ASP A 12 9.20 -3.18 9.49
CA ASP A 12 7.95 -3.88 9.86
C ASP A 12 6.84 -2.94 10.34
N ASN A 13 6.95 -1.64 10.07
CA ASN A 13 5.96 -0.67 10.50
C ASN A 13 4.80 -0.59 9.50
N PHE A 14 3.85 -1.52 9.62
CA PHE A 14 2.61 -1.57 8.85
C PHE A 14 1.42 -1.23 9.74
N ALA A 15 0.49 -0.42 9.24
CA ALA A 15 -0.77 -0.19 9.93
C ALA A 15 -1.74 -1.35 9.71
N ILE A 16 -1.94 -1.75 8.44
CA ILE A 16 -2.79 -2.89 8.05
C ILE A 16 -1.99 -3.78 7.12
N ARG A 17 -1.86 -5.05 7.47
CA ARG A 17 -1.20 -6.05 6.62
C ARG A 17 -2.10 -7.27 6.46
N CYS A 18 -2.45 -7.58 5.21
CA CYS A 18 -3.20 -8.75 4.82
C CYS A 18 -2.32 -9.61 3.90
N THR A 19 -1.91 -10.78 4.37
CA THR A 19 -0.98 -11.64 3.63
C THR A 19 -1.47 -13.07 3.71
N GLU A 20 -1.53 -13.73 2.56
CA GLU A 20 -1.74 -15.17 2.47
C GLU A 20 -0.38 -15.89 2.40
N PRO A 21 -0.25 -17.09 2.97
CA PRO A 21 1.02 -17.82 2.97
C PRO A 21 1.44 -18.29 1.58
N VAL A 22 0.48 -18.62 0.73
CA VAL A 22 0.71 -19.12 -0.63
C VAL A 22 -0.40 -18.64 -1.55
N LEU A 23 -0.05 -18.20 -2.75
CA LEU A 23 -1.02 -17.96 -3.80
C LEU A 23 -1.42 -19.32 -4.39
N THR A 24 -2.63 -19.76 -4.11
CA THR A 24 -3.15 -20.96 -4.72
C THR A 24 -3.57 -20.70 -6.17
N THR A 25 -3.48 -21.71 -7.01
CA THR A 25 -3.96 -21.62 -8.41
C THR A 25 -5.48 -21.53 -8.50
N ASN A 26 -6.18 -21.82 -7.42
CA ASN A 26 -7.64 -21.71 -7.36
C ASN A 26 -8.06 -20.37 -6.75
N PRO A 27 -8.54 -19.42 -7.57
CA PRO A 27 -8.95 -18.11 -7.09
C PRO A 27 -10.10 -18.14 -6.08
N ALA A 28 -10.86 -19.22 -6.02
CA ALA A 28 -11.95 -19.36 -5.05
C ALA A 28 -11.46 -19.62 -3.63
N THR A 29 -10.20 -20.05 -3.45
CA THR A 29 -9.60 -20.32 -2.14
C THR A 29 -8.72 -19.19 -1.64
N ASN A 30 -8.42 -18.19 -2.47
CA ASN A 30 -7.63 -17.04 -2.08
C ASN A 30 -8.48 -16.06 -1.26
N ALA A 31 -7.91 -15.53 -0.20
CA ALA A 31 -8.64 -14.61 0.65
C ALA A 31 -8.95 -13.29 -0.09
N LYS A 32 -10.16 -12.81 0.12
CA LYS A 32 -10.64 -11.50 -0.31
C LYS A 32 -10.76 -10.60 0.90
N TYR A 33 -10.17 -9.43 0.82
CA TYR A 33 -10.22 -8.45 1.90
C TYR A 33 -10.99 -7.23 1.46
N TYR A 34 -11.77 -6.70 2.38
CA TYR A 34 -12.40 -5.40 2.25
C TYR A 34 -11.79 -4.47 3.29
N ILE A 35 -10.96 -3.53 2.83
CA ILE A 35 -10.27 -2.56 3.66
C ILE A 35 -10.86 -1.20 3.31
N TYR A 36 -11.69 -0.67 4.17
CA TYR A 36 -12.42 0.55 3.87
C TYR A 36 -12.60 1.45 5.08
N ASN A 37 -12.67 2.74 4.82
CA ASN A 37 -12.98 3.78 5.81
C ASN A 37 -12.05 3.75 7.03
N ASN A 38 -10.74 3.54 6.80
CA ASN A 38 -9.74 3.60 7.85
C ASN A 38 -9.01 4.93 7.80
N TYR A 39 -8.74 5.48 8.97
CA TYR A 39 -7.81 6.59 9.17
C TYR A 39 -6.50 6.04 9.74
N ILE A 40 -5.42 6.19 8.98
CA ILE A 40 -4.10 5.65 9.29
C ILE A 40 -3.14 6.82 9.38
N ASN A 41 -2.43 6.95 10.50
CA ASN A 41 -1.51 8.05 10.71
C ASN A 41 -0.20 7.59 11.35
N GLY A 42 0.91 8.09 10.82
CA GLY A 42 2.23 7.92 11.43
C GLY A 42 2.93 6.59 11.13
N TYR A 43 2.57 5.90 10.07
CA TYR A 43 3.23 4.67 9.61
C TYR A 43 4.08 4.90 8.36
N TYR A 44 5.16 4.14 8.20
CA TYR A 44 5.95 4.11 6.97
C TYR A 44 5.21 3.35 5.85
N ASN A 45 4.50 2.29 6.22
CA ASN A 45 3.63 1.53 5.35
C ASN A 45 2.21 1.54 5.89
N GLY A 46 1.28 2.08 5.12
CA GLY A 46 -0.12 2.17 5.54
C GLY A 46 -0.82 0.82 5.38
N ILE A 47 -1.27 0.50 4.18
CA ILE A 47 -2.01 -0.72 3.87
C ILE A 47 -1.16 -1.60 2.96
N THR A 48 -0.97 -2.85 3.33
CA THR A 48 -0.27 -3.84 2.51
C THR A 48 -1.15 -5.06 2.31
N THR A 49 -1.32 -5.45 1.03
CA THR A 49 -1.93 -6.73 0.66
C THR A 49 -0.96 -7.55 -0.17
N LYS A 50 -0.79 -8.82 0.18
CA LYS A 50 0.10 -9.74 -0.50
C LYS A 50 -0.57 -11.09 -0.71
N LEU A 51 -0.41 -11.63 -1.92
CA LEU A 51 -0.97 -12.94 -2.29
C LEU A 51 -2.49 -13.02 -2.12
N THR A 52 -3.20 -11.92 -2.38
CA THR A 52 -4.66 -11.81 -2.24
C THR A 52 -5.36 -11.81 -3.59
N PHE A 53 -6.66 -12.05 -3.58
CA PHE A 53 -7.47 -12.12 -4.80
C PHE A 53 -8.74 -11.29 -4.66
N GLN A 54 -9.04 -10.44 -5.66
CA GLN A 54 -10.24 -9.60 -5.70
C GLN A 54 -10.50 -8.77 -4.43
N SER A 55 -9.45 -8.36 -3.75
CA SER A 55 -9.59 -7.52 -2.57
C SER A 55 -9.95 -6.08 -2.96
N THR A 56 -10.68 -5.40 -2.09
CA THR A 56 -11.07 -4.01 -2.30
C THR A 56 -10.47 -3.14 -1.20
N ILE A 57 -9.75 -2.10 -1.61
CA ILE A 57 -9.17 -1.07 -0.73
C ILE A 57 -9.79 0.26 -1.13
N THR A 58 -10.67 0.78 -0.31
CA THR A 58 -11.47 1.96 -0.69
C THR A 58 -11.73 2.92 0.47
N ASP A 59 -11.86 4.20 0.14
CA ASP A 59 -12.25 5.25 1.08
C ASP A 59 -11.37 5.30 2.35
N ASN A 60 -10.05 4.98 2.20
CA ASN A 60 -9.10 5.09 3.30
C ASN A 60 -8.31 6.40 3.21
N GLU A 61 -7.96 6.93 4.37
CA GLU A 61 -7.11 8.09 4.54
C GLU A 61 -5.80 7.67 5.22
N VAL A 62 -4.68 7.78 4.49
CA VAL A 62 -3.37 7.28 4.93
C VAL A 62 -2.39 8.44 4.99
N HIS A 63 -2.04 8.86 6.20
CA HIS A 63 -1.01 9.85 6.46
C HIS A 63 0.29 9.14 6.82
N MET A 64 1.20 9.10 5.85
CA MET A 64 2.47 8.41 6.02
C MET A 64 3.39 9.18 6.97
N ARG A 65 4.22 8.44 7.68
CA ARG A 65 5.29 9.04 8.47
C ARG A 65 6.44 9.45 7.55
N PRO A 66 6.93 10.69 7.67
CA PRO A 66 8.13 11.10 6.95
C PRO A 66 9.35 10.36 7.50
N ASP A 67 10.20 9.90 6.60
CA ASP A 67 11.54 9.43 6.96
C ASP A 67 12.49 10.64 6.92
N ASN A 68 12.98 11.04 8.07
CA ASN A 68 13.93 12.17 8.20
C ASN A 68 15.37 11.74 7.95
N THR A 69 15.62 10.48 7.69
CA THR A 69 16.96 9.99 7.37
C THR A 69 17.20 10.17 5.88
N ASN A 70 18.25 10.91 5.51
CA ASN A 70 18.72 11.00 4.12
C ASN A 70 19.42 9.70 3.67
N VAL A 71 19.21 8.62 4.39
CA VAL A 71 19.78 7.31 4.09
C VAL A 71 18.73 6.51 3.33
N TRP A 72 19.13 5.95 2.22
CA TRP A 72 18.30 5.03 1.44
C TRP A 72 17.73 3.95 2.36
N PRO A 73 16.43 3.84 2.53
CA PRO A 73 15.86 2.78 3.34
C PRO A 73 16.09 1.43 2.64
N ALA A 74 16.37 0.41 3.42
CA ALA A 74 16.47 -0.95 2.91
C ALA A 74 15.16 -1.46 2.30
N HIS A 75 14.05 -0.74 2.55
CA HIS A 75 12.70 -1.10 2.11
C HIS A 75 11.95 0.14 1.60
N PHE A 76 11.06 -0.07 0.65
CA PHE A 76 10.17 0.96 0.14
C PHE A 76 9.12 1.32 1.19
N HIS A 77 8.85 2.62 1.31
CA HIS A 77 7.72 3.12 2.09
C HIS A 77 6.55 3.39 1.15
N SER A 78 5.38 2.91 1.49
CA SER A 78 4.20 3.11 0.65
C SER A 78 2.93 3.27 1.47
N GLY A 79 2.10 4.22 1.06
CA GLY A 79 0.79 4.37 1.67
C GLY A 79 -0.08 3.14 1.45
N ILE A 80 -0.15 2.67 0.20
CA ILE A 80 -0.83 1.42 -0.15
C ILE A 80 0.12 0.58 -1.02
N PHE A 81 0.41 -0.64 -0.57
CA PHE A 81 1.25 -1.60 -1.28
C PHE A 81 0.48 -2.87 -1.61
N ILE A 82 0.53 -3.27 -2.88
CA ILE A 82 -0.13 -4.45 -3.39
C ILE A 82 0.90 -5.32 -4.07
N GLU A 83 1.13 -6.52 -3.54
CA GLU A 83 2.15 -7.44 -4.04
C GLU A 83 1.56 -8.79 -4.44
N ALA A 84 1.91 -9.24 -5.64
CA ALA A 84 1.56 -10.57 -6.17
C ALA A 84 0.06 -10.91 -5.99
N THR A 85 -0.82 -10.01 -6.45
CA THR A 85 -2.27 -10.12 -6.29
C THR A 85 -2.97 -10.16 -7.64
N ASN A 86 -4.22 -10.60 -7.65
CA ASN A 86 -5.06 -10.61 -8.84
C ASN A 86 -6.34 -9.81 -8.63
N ASP A 87 -6.73 -9.03 -9.64
CA ASP A 87 -8.00 -8.29 -9.74
C ASP A 87 -8.34 -7.39 -8.52
N ASN A 88 -7.34 -6.88 -7.83
CA ASN A 88 -7.60 -5.98 -6.70
C ASN A 88 -8.12 -4.62 -7.18
N LEU A 89 -9.08 -4.07 -6.45
CA LEU A 89 -9.61 -2.74 -6.66
C LEU A 89 -9.10 -1.78 -5.58
N VAL A 90 -8.41 -0.72 -6.02
CA VAL A 90 -7.95 0.37 -5.15
C VAL A 90 -8.59 1.66 -5.63
N THR A 91 -9.47 2.22 -4.84
CA THR A 91 -10.26 3.38 -5.27
C THR A 91 -10.59 4.33 -4.13
N LYS A 92 -10.71 5.64 -4.44
CA LYS A 92 -11.13 6.68 -3.51
C LYS A 92 -10.29 6.78 -2.23
N ASN A 93 -9.02 6.39 -2.28
CA ASN A 93 -8.14 6.55 -1.13
C ASN A 93 -7.38 7.88 -1.23
N LEU A 94 -7.14 8.48 -0.08
CA LEU A 94 -6.20 9.58 0.08
C LEU A 94 -4.92 9.03 0.70
N VAL A 95 -3.79 9.30 0.06
CA VAL A 95 -2.47 9.00 0.62
C VAL A 95 -1.66 10.28 0.62
N ASP A 96 -1.19 10.70 1.78
CA ASP A 96 -0.35 11.87 1.86
C ASP A 96 0.82 11.72 2.84
N MET A 97 1.71 12.71 2.79
CA MET A 97 2.78 12.93 3.77
C MET A 97 2.76 14.39 4.21
N PRO A 98 3.24 14.70 5.42
CA PRO A 98 3.41 16.09 5.84
C PRO A 98 4.26 16.88 4.85
N SER A 99 3.79 18.04 4.44
CA SER A 99 4.44 18.92 3.44
C SER A 99 5.81 19.44 3.84
N SER A 100 6.20 19.30 5.09
CA SER A 100 7.46 19.78 5.65
C SER A 100 8.69 18.96 5.28
N ASN A 101 8.51 17.82 4.62
CA ASN A 101 9.62 16.93 4.25
C ASN A 101 10.01 17.09 2.79
N PRO A 102 11.30 17.09 2.46
CA PRO A 102 11.72 17.01 1.08
C PRO A 102 11.17 15.70 0.49
N LEU A 103 10.53 15.82 -0.68
CA LEU A 103 10.00 14.69 -1.43
C LEU A 103 11.10 13.67 -1.68
N GLN A 104 11.02 12.55 -1.01
CA GLN A 104 11.97 11.47 -1.17
C GLN A 104 11.40 10.47 -2.16
N TRP A 105 12.11 10.23 -3.23
CA TRP A 105 11.65 9.40 -4.36
C TRP A 105 11.37 7.93 -4.01
N TRP A 106 11.74 7.45 -2.82
CA TRP A 106 11.40 6.12 -2.30
C TRP A 106 10.10 6.06 -1.48
N HIS A 107 9.40 7.17 -1.36
CA HIS A 107 8.08 7.21 -0.77
C HIS A 107 7.02 7.13 -1.87
N TYR A 108 6.27 6.06 -1.88
CA TYR A 108 5.22 5.81 -2.85
C TYR A 108 3.85 6.05 -2.24
N GLY A 109 2.98 6.71 -2.96
CA GLY A 109 1.58 6.81 -2.57
C GLY A 109 0.92 5.44 -2.69
N ILE A 110 0.79 4.94 -3.92
CA ILE A 110 0.25 3.61 -4.22
C ILE A 110 1.26 2.87 -5.09
N PHE A 111 1.66 1.68 -4.65
CA PHE A 111 2.62 0.85 -5.37
C PHE A 111 2.07 -0.56 -5.57
N THR A 112 2.13 -1.05 -6.80
CA THR A 112 1.81 -2.45 -7.11
C THR A 112 3.02 -3.16 -7.68
N ALA A 113 3.31 -4.37 -7.22
CA ALA A 113 4.40 -5.20 -7.68
C ALA A 113 3.93 -6.62 -7.99
N GLY A 114 4.24 -7.13 -9.20
CA GLY A 114 3.90 -8.49 -9.60
C GLY A 114 2.40 -8.80 -9.57
N SER A 115 1.55 -7.79 -9.65
CA SER A 115 0.10 -7.95 -9.60
C SER A 115 -0.48 -8.04 -11.02
N THR A 116 -1.46 -8.92 -11.21
CA THR A 116 -2.21 -9.03 -12.46
C THR A 116 -3.51 -8.25 -12.37
N THR A 117 -3.82 -7.48 -13.41
CA THR A 117 -5.07 -6.73 -13.54
C THR A 117 -5.47 -5.86 -12.35
N PRO A 118 -4.54 -5.13 -11.68
CA PRO A 118 -4.93 -4.22 -10.61
C PRO A 118 -5.76 -3.06 -11.19
N LYS A 119 -6.87 -2.75 -10.54
CA LYS A 119 -7.74 -1.63 -10.91
C LYS A 119 -7.51 -0.48 -9.94
N ILE A 120 -6.74 0.52 -10.35
CA ILE A 120 -6.43 1.70 -9.53
C ILE A 120 -7.13 2.91 -10.14
N LYS A 121 -8.08 3.50 -9.43
CA LYS A 121 -8.86 4.63 -9.94
C LYS A 121 -9.34 5.57 -8.84
N CYS A 122 -9.50 6.84 -9.17
CA CYS A 122 -10.08 7.84 -8.26
C CYS A 122 -9.37 7.96 -6.91
N ASN A 123 -8.05 7.74 -6.86
CA ASN A 123 -7.25 7.96 -5.65
C ASN A 123 -6.56 9.32 -5.72
N SER A 124 -6.25 9.88 -4.58
CA SER A 124 -5.44 11.09 -4.42
C SER A 124 -4.15 10.78 -3.69
N THR A 125 -3.03 11.28 -4.21
CA THR A 125 -1.72 11.17 -3.56
C THR A 125 -1.08 12.55 -3.47
N ASN A 126 -0.70 12.99 -2.26
CA ASN A 126 -0.14 14.31 -2.03
C ASN A 126 1.20 14.20 -1.29
N TYR A 127 2.14 15.05 -1.65
CA TYR A 127 3.46 15.16 -0.99
C TYR A 127 4.26 13.86 -0.87
N VAL A 128 3.97 12.86 -1.72
CA VAL A 128 4.76 11.63 -1.84
C VAL A 128 5.79 11.78 -2.96
N GLY A 129 6.93 11.10 -2.84
CA GLY A 129 7.98 11.18 -3.85
C GLY A 129 7.53 10.66 -5.21
N VAL A 130 6.76 9.58 -5.21
CA VAL A 130 6.13 8.99 -6.39
C VAL A 130 4.66 8.70 -6.09
N GLY A 131 3.76 9.28 -6.86
CA GLY A 131 2.32 9.16 -6.60
C GLY A 131 1.80 7.74 -6.75
N ILE A 132 1.79 7.22 -7.97
CA ILE A 132 1.27 5.88 -8.26
C ILE A 132 2.25 5.15 -9.18
N ILE A 133 2.65 3.95 -8.79
CA ILE A 133 3.39 3.01 -9.65
C ILE A 133 2.57 1.72 -9.79
N ALA A 134 2.27 1.37 -11.02
CA ALA A 134 1.74 0.07 -11.39
C ALA A 134 2.85 -0.74 -12.08
N ASN A 135 3.55 -1.56 -11.31
CA ASN A 135 4.57 -2.47 -11.82
C ASN A 135 4.02 -3.89 -11.80
N GLY A 136 3.34 -4.28 -12.85
CA GLY A 136 2.70 -5.58 -12.99
C GLY A 136 3.25 -6.35 -14.16
N LEU A 137 3.12 -7.67 -14.12
CA LEU A 137 3.16 -8.47 -15.33
C LEU A 137 1.92 -8.07 -16.14
N ASN A 138 2.08 -7.14 -17.07
CA ASN A 138 1.04 -6.80 -18.01
C ASN A 138 0.81 -8.02 -18.92
N ASN A 139 -0.04 -8.93 -18.48
CA ASN A 139 -0.66 -9.87 -19.41
C ASN A 139 -1.75 -9.12 -20.16
N THR A 140 -1.35 -8.40 -21.18
CA THR A 140 -2.28 -7.96 -22.21
C THR A 140 -2.59 -9.17 -23.09
N THR A 141 -3.65 -9.87 -22.80
CA THR A 141 -4.35 -10.67 -23.80
C THR A 141 -5.43 -9.84 -24.44
#